data_b2a824167669b3c9ec1e7d2f4268dcae
#
_entry.id   b2a824167669b3c9ec1e7d2f4268dcae
#
_cell.length_a   1.000
_cell.length_b   1.000
_cell.length_c   1.000
_cell.angle_alpha   90.00
_cell.angle_beta   90.00
_cell.angle_gamma   90.00
#
_symmetry.space_group_name_H-M   'P 1'
#
loop_
_entity.id
_entity.type
_entity.pdbx_description
1 polymer ?
#
loop_
_entity_poly.entity_id
_entity_poly.type
_entity_poly.pdbx_seq_one_letter_code
_entity_poly.pdbx_strand_id
1 'polypeptide(L)'
;STLSSSSAASDVYKRQDSDNDITTPLVNNKQCAFVHEKNGISKCSIEQAFNENKIDFKKPISCHLYPIRITKYKNFDAVNYESIKICSPACELGKEMQMPVYKFLKEPLIRKYGTEFYNELEEVKKAL
;
A
#
# COMPACT_ATOMS: atom_id res chain seq x y z
N SER A 1 21.77 -15.50 11.65
CA SER A 1 20.63 -15.92 12.46
C SER A 1 19.35 -15.28 11.96
N THR A 2 18.22 -15.93 12.20
CA THR A 2 16.93 -15.41 11.77
C THR A 2 16.59 -14.09 12.43
N LEU A 3 16.96 -13.91 13.70
CA LEU A 3 16.70 -12.67 14.42
C LEU A 3 17.50 -11.50 13.82
N SER A 4 18.76 -11.73 13.50
CA SER A 4 19.63 -10.75 12.87
C SER A 4 19.10 -10.38 11.47
N SER A 5 18.65 -11.38 10.71
CA SER A 5 18.06 -11.16 9.38
C SER A 5 16.76 -10.36 9.46
N SER A 6 15.90 -10.67 10.45
CA SER A 6 14.66 -9.93 10.67
C SER A 6 14.93 -8.48 11.05
N SER A 7 15.92 -8.24 11.89
CA SER A 7 16.33 -6.90 12.30
C SER A 7 16.85 -6.10 11.11
N ALA A 8 17.70 -6.71 10.29
CA ALA A 8 18.25 -6.08 9.09
C ALA A 8 17.16 -5.76 8.08
N ALA A 9 16.22 -6.68 7.85
CA ALA A 9 15.07 -6.44 6.96
C ALA A 9 14.18 -5.32 7.48
N SER A 10 13.94 -5.26 8.80
CA SER A 10 13.19 -4.19 9.43
C SER A 10 13.86 -2.83 9.23
N ASP A 11 15.17 -2.75 9.40
CA ASP A 11 15.91 -1.51 9.21
C ASP A 11 15.90 -1.06 7.75
N VAL A 12 15.95 -2.00 6.82
CA VAL A 12 15.91 -1.71 5.39
C VAL A 12 14.60 -1.08 4.97
N TYR A 13 13.45 -1.60 5.42
CA TYR A 13 12.18 -1.02 5.02
C TYR A 13 11.75 0.19 5.85
N LYS A 14 12.48 0.51 6.92
CA LYS A 14 12.21 1.68 7.76
C LYS A 14 12.99 2.93 7.36
N ARG A 15 13.45 3.00 6.13
CA ARG A 15 14.09 4.21 5.62
C ARG A 15 13.08 5.37 5.63
N GLN A 16 13.55 6.56 6.04
CA GLN A 16 12.74 7.77 6.03
C GLN A 16 12.92 8.55 4.74
N ASP A 17 11.85 9.14 4.25
CA ASP A 17 11.90 10.06 3.11
C ASP A 17 12.08 11.52 3.59
N SER A 18 11.90 12.47 2.66
CA SER A 18 12.08 13.90 2.96
C SER A 18 11.08 14.43 3.99
N ASP A 19 9.95 13.78 4.16
CA ASP A 19 8.90 14.16 5.12
C ASP A 19 9.00 13.37 6.43
N ASN A 20 10.10 12.63 6.62
CA ASN A 20 10.34 11.74 7.75
C ASN A 20 9.41 10.54 7.84
N ASP A 21 8.67 10.23 6.79
CA ASP A 21 7.86 9.03 6.72
C ASP A 21 8.73 7.80 6.48
N ILE A 22 8.34 6.68 7.10
CA ILE A 22 9.05 5.42 6.95
C ILE A 22 8.69 4.81 5.60
N THR A 23 9.70 4.59 4.77
CA THR A 23 9.53 4.05 3.42
C THR A 23 10.48 2.88 3.18
N THR A 24 10.22 2.13 2.11
CA THR A 24 11.16 1.12 1.64
C THR A 24 12.29 1.77 0.83
N PRO A 25 13.51 1.21 0.89
CA PRO A 25 14.61 1.74 0.09
C PRO A 25 14.41 1.49 -1.40
N LEU A 26 15.00 2.35 -2.22
CA LEU A 26 14.96 2.25 -3.68
C LEU A 26 16.29 1.78 -4.22
N VAL A 27 16.26 1.02 -5.31
CA VAL A 27 17.44 0.63 -6.06
C VAL A 27 17.74 1.73 -7.08
N ASN A 28 18.89 2.40 -6.93
CA ASN A 28 19.31 3.49 -7.81
C ASN A 28 18.24 4.60 -7.94
N ASN A 29 17.54 4.90 -6.84
CA ASN A 29 16.47 5.89 -6.81
C ASN A 29 15.33 5.61 -7.80
N LYS A 30 15.16 4.36 -8.21
CA LYS A 30 14.12 3.95 -9.16
C LYS A 30 13.08 3.07 -8.51
N GLN A 31 13.26 1.76 -8.56
CA GLN A 31 12.26 0.84 -8.04
C GLN A 31 12.54 0.47 -6.58
N CYS A 32 11.50 0.05 -5.88
CA CYS A 32 11.62 -0.47 -4.52
C CYS A 32 12.55 -1.69 -4.49
N ALA A 33 13.40 -1.78 -3.46
CA ALA A 33 14.33 -2.90 -3.29
C ALA A 33 13.65 -4.26 -3.16
N PHE A 34 12.37 -4.28 -2.78
CA PHE A 34 11.60 -5.53 -2.58
C PHE A 34 10.81 -5.95 -3.81
N VAL A 35 10.90 -5.22 -4.92
CA VAL A 35 10.24 -5.62 -6.17
C VAL A 35 11.00 -6.76 -6.83
N HIS A 36 10.25 -7.76 -7.27
CA HIS A 36 10.77 -8.81 -8.15
C HIS A 36 9.76 -9.09 -9.26
N GLU A 37 10.24 -9.66 -10.36
CA GLU A 37 9.36 -10.04 -11.47
C GLU A 37 9.15 -11.54 -11.50
N LYS A 38 7.91 -11.94 -11.80
CA LYS A 38 7.55 -13.32 -12.02
C LYS A 38 6.58 -13.38 -13.19
N ASN A 39 6.98 -14.04 -14.27
CA ASN A 39 6.20 -14.16 -15.51
C ASN A 39 5.80 -12.78 -16.08
N GLY A 40 6.72 -11.82 -16.02
CA GLY A 40 6.49 -10.47 -16.55
C GLY A 40 5.66 -9.57 -15.65
N ILE A 41 5.32 -10.02 -14.45
CA ILE A 41 4.53 -9.26 -13.49
C ILE A 41 5.40 -8.86 -12.29
N SER A 42 5.41 -7.57 -11.98
CA SER A 42 6.12 -7.05 -10.81
C SER A 42 5.35 -7.39 -9.54
N LYS A 43 6.05 -7.94 -8.55
CA LYS A 43 5.48 -8.37 -7.28
C LYS A 43 6.33 -7.88 -6.11
N CYS A 44 5.72 -7.81 -4.94
CA CYS A 44 6.38 -7.43 -3.70
C CYS A 44 6.89 -8.68 -2.98
N SER A 45 8.20 -8.74 -2.71
CA SER A 45 8.81 -9.86 -1.99
C SER A 45 8.32 -9.97 -0.55
N ILE A 46 8.01 -8.84 0.09
CA ILE A 46 7.45 -8.83 1.46
C ILE A 46 6.07 -9.49 1.46
N GLU A 47 5.21 -9.08 0.53
CA GLU A 47 3.86 -9.66 0.42
C GLU A 47 3.92 -11.14 0.07
N GLN A 48 4.85 -11.54 -0.79
CA GLN A 48 5.04 -12.95 -1.12
C GLN A 48 5.43 -13.77 0.11
N ALA A 49 6.38 -13.27 0.90
CA ALA A 49 6.81 -13.93 2.14
C ALA A 49 5.66 -14.05 3.14
N PHE A 50 4.82 -13.03 3.23
CA PHE A 50 3.61 -13.07 4.06
C PHE A 50 2.63 -14.14 3.56
N ASN A 51 2.37 -14.19 2.27
CA ASN A 51 1.45 -15.16 1.67
C ASN A 51 1.96 -16.60 1.82
N GLU A 52 3.27 -16.79 1.90
CA GLU A 52 3.90 -18.08 2.14
C GLU A 52 4.06 -18.41 3.64
N ASN A 53 3.47 -17.59 4.51
CA ASN A 53 3.51 -17.75 5.97
C ASN A 53 4.92 -17.72 6.57
N LYS A 54 5.85 -17.02 5.91
CA LYS A 54 7.22 -16.88 6.39
C LYS A 54 7.41 -15.70 7.33
N ILE A 55 6.54 -14.69 7.23
CA ILE A 55 6.54 -13.49 8.07
C ILE A 55 5.11 -13.11 8.43
N ASP A 56 4.94 -12.36 9.51
CA ASP A 56 3.64 -11.90 9.99
C ASP A 56 3.24 -10.53 9.44
N PHE A 57 4.12 -9.88 8.73
CA PHE A 57 3.94 -8.53 8.20
C PHE A 57 3.67 -8.60 6.70
N LYS A 58 2.49 -8.13 6.27
CA LYS A 58 2.07 -8.23 4.87
C LYS A 58 2.88 -7.33 3.96
N LYS A 59 2.92 -6.04 4.26
CA LYS A 59 3.72 -5.02 3.56
C LYS A 59 3.50 -3.66 4.21
N PRO A 60 4.32 -2.64 3.92
CA PRO A 60 4.09 -1.30 4.43
C PRO A 60 2.69 -0.81 4.10
N ILE A 61 2.06 -0.10 5.06
CA ILE A 61 0.68 0.34 4.88
C ILE A 61 0.53 1.31 3.69
N SER A 62 1.54 2.14 3.44
CA SER A 62 1.53 3.04 2.28
C SER A 62 1.49 2.29 0.96
N CYS A 63 2.20 1.16 0.86
CA CYS A 63 2.17 0.30 -0.32
C CYS A 63 0.83 -0.41 -0.46
N HIS A 64 0.25 -0.85 0.66
CA HIS A 64 -1.04 -1.54 0.69
C HIS A 64 -2.18 -0.60 0.29
N LEU A 65 -2.09 0.67 0.66
CA LEU A 65 -3.08 1.70 0.34
C LEU A 65 -2.95 2.27 -1.07
N TYR A 66 -1.80 2.09 -1.74
CA TYR A 66 -1.60 2.68 -3.06
C TYR A 66 -2.73 2.26 -4.03
N PRO A 67 -3.33 3.13 -4.82
CA PRO A 67 -2.94 4.51 -5.16
C PRO A 67 -3.46 5.61 -4.21
N ILE A 68 -3.98 5.26 -3.06
CA ILE A 68 -4.35 6.24 -2.06
C ILE A 68 -3.10 6.67 -1.29
N ARG A 69 -2.91 7.99 -1.18
CA ARG A 69 -1.81 8.61 -0.45
C ARG A 69 -2.39 9.42 0.71
N ILE A 70 -1.86 9.20 1.91
CA ILE A 70 -2.31 9.88 3.12
C ILE A 70 -1.31 10.98 3.46
N THR A 71 -1.82 12.21 3.63
CA THR A 71 -1.03 13.32 4.17
C THR A 71 -1.59 13.64 5.55
N LYS A 72 -0.74 13.56 6.56
CA LYS A 72 -1.15 13.84 7.94
C LYS A 72 -1.02 15.33 8.25
N TYR A 73 -2.12 15.92 8.70
CA TYR A 73 -2.17 17.26 9.23
C TYR A 73 -2.46 17.22 10.73
N LYS A 74 -2.39 18.37 11.40
CA LYS A 74 -2.55 18.44 12.85
C LYS A 74 -3.90 17.88 13.33
N ASN A 75 -4.97 18.19 12.63
CA ASN A 75 -6.34 17.85 13.06
C ASN A 75 -7.05 16.84 12.16
N PHE A 76 -6.42 16.41 11.06
CA PHE A 76 -7.04 15.49 10.12
C PHE A 76 -6.00 14.83 9.23
N ASP A 77 -6.41 13.75 8.58
CA ASP A 77 -5.65 13.11 7.51
C ASP A 77 -6.31 13.46 6.18
N ALA A 78 -5.52 13.93 5.21
CA ALA A 78 -6.00 14.11 3.85
C ALA A 78 -5.77 12.81 3.07
N VAL A 79 -6.86 12.27 2.52
CA VAL A 79 -6.84 11.03 1.75
C VAL A 79 -6.89 11.40 0.27
N ASN A 80 -5.77 11.24 -0.43
CA ASN A 80 -5.61 11.68 -1.80
C ASN A 80 -5.44 10.49 -2.75
N TYR A 81 -5.91 10.64 -3.98
CA TYR A 81 -5.71 9.67 -5.04
C TYR A 81 -4.53 10.10 -5.90
N GLU A 82 -3.54 9.23 -6.06
CA GLU A 82 -2.39 9.48 -6.92
C GLU A 82 -2.63 8.85 -8.29
N SER A 83 -2.77 9.71 -9.30
CA SER A 83 -2.98 9.27 -10.68
C SER A 83 -1.65 9.23 -11.41
N ILE A 84 -1.23 8.05 -11.83
CA ILE A 84 -0.05 7.89 -12.66
C ILE A 84 -0.40 7.13 -13.94
N LYS A 85 0.25 7.50 -15.03
CA LYS A 85 -0.07 6.99 -16.36
C LYS A 85 0.06 5.48 -16.49
N ILE A 86 1.07 4.90 -15.84
CA ILE A 86 1.31 3.45 -15.91
C ILE A 86 0.15 2.63 -15.32
N CYS A 87 -0.67 3.24 -14.46
CA CYS A 87 -1.82 2.59 -13.84
C CYS A 87 -3.13 2.76 -14.62
N SER A 88 -3.10 3.43 -15.78
CA SER A 88 -4.30 3.65 -16.61
C SER A 88 -5.09 2.38 -16.92
N PRO A 89 -4.46 1.24 -17.28
CA PRO A 89 -5.22 0.00 -17.51
C PRO A 89 -5.99 -0.48 -16.30
N ALA A 90 -5.47 -0.29 -15.10
CA ALA A 90 -6.18 -0.65 -13.87
C ALA A 90 -7.42 0.22 -13.66
N CYS A 91 -7.34 1.51 -13.99
CA CYS A 91 -8.48 2.43 -13.93
C CYS A 91 -9.57 2.02 -14.92
N GLU A 92 -9.19 1.64 -16.13
CA GLU A 92 -10.13 1.18 -17.14
C GLU A 92 -10.84 -0.11 -16.71
N LEU A 93 -10.09 -1.06 -16.17
CA LEU A 93 -10.66 -2.30 -15.65
C LEU A 93 -11.62 -2.02 -14.48
N GLY A 94 -11.24 -1.15 -13.56
CA GLY A 94 -12.09 -0.76 -12.45
C GLY A 94 -13.41 -0.14 -12.90
N LYS A 95 -13.35 0.66 -13.96
CA LYS A 95 -14.55 1.25 -14.56
C LYS A 95 -15.45 0.20 -15.19
N GLU A 96 -14.89 -0.74 -15.94
CA GLU A 96 -15.64 -1.85 -16.53
C GLU A 96 -16.31 -2.72 -15.46
N MET A 97 -15.59 -3.00 -14.38
CA MET A 97 -16.09 -3.81 -13.27
C MET A 97 -17.00 -3.04 -12.31
N GLN A 98 -17.16 -1.75 -12.53
CA GLN A 98 -17.88 -0.86 -11.59
C GLN A 98 -17.32 -0.97 -10.17
N MET A 99 -15.99 -1.03 -10.07
CA MET A 99 -15.26 -1.20 -8.82
C MET A 99 -14.61 0.13 -8.42
N PRO A 100 -15.24 0.92 -7.53
CA PRO A 100 -14.60 2.15 -7.05
C PRO A 100 -13.37 1.83 -6.20
N VAL A 101 -12.42 2.78 -6.15
CA VAL A 101 -11.13 2.55 -5.50
C VAL A 101 -11.27 2.21 -4.02
N TYR A 102 -12.25 2.80 -3.32
CA TYR A 102 -12.43 2.49 -1.90
C TYR A 102 -12.86 1.04 -1.65
N LYS A 103 -13.60 0.43 -2.58
CA LYS A 103 -13.95 -0.99 -2.48
C LYS A 103 -12.77 -1.89 -2.81
N PHE A 104 -12.00 -1.52 -3.82
CA PHE A 104 -10.76 -2.22 -4.16
C PHE A 104 -9.79 -2.22 -2.98
N LEU A 105 -9.73 -1.12 -2.24
CA LEU A 105 -8.83 -0.94 -1.11
C LEU A 105 -9.49 -1.21 0.25
N LYS A 106 -10.55 -2.01 0.29
CA LYS A 106 -11.26 -2.32 1.54
C LYS A 106 -10.32 -2.83 2.63
N GLU A 107 -9.51 -3.82 2.33
CA GLU A 107 -8.59 -4.42 3.30
C GLU A 107 -7.61 -3.41 3.89
N PRO A 108 -6.84 -2.64 3.09
CA PRO A 108 -5.91 -1.68 3.66
C PRO A 108 -6.59 -0.51 4.37
N LEU A 109 -7.77 -0.08 3.93
CA LEU A 109 -8.52 0.96 4.63
C LEU A 109 -8.98 0.50 6.01
N ILE A 110 -9.48 -0.72 6.12
CA ILE A 110 -9.83 -1.31 7.41
C ILE A 110 -8.58 -1.48 8.27
N ARG A 111 -7.47 -1.93 7.69
CA ARG A 111 -6.20 -2.05 8.40
C ARG A 111 -5.73 -0.72 8.98
N LYS A 112 -5.88 0.37 8.23
CA LYS A 112 -5.41 1.70 8.64
C LYS A 112 -6.37 2.38 9.61
N TYR A 113 -7.67 2.36 9.34
CA TYR A 113 -8.66 3.18 10.02
C TYR A 113 -9.74 2.40 10.77
N GLY A 114 -9.83 1.10 10.57
CA GLY A 114 -10.80 0.25 11.23
C GLY A 114 -12.07 0.03 10.44
N THR A 115 -12.85 -0.97 10.87
CA THR A 115 -14.07 -1.39 10.18
C THR A 115 -15.17 -0.32 10.25
N GLU A 116 -15.28 0.41 11.36
CA GLU A 116 -16.28 1.47 11.52
C GLU A 116 -16.10 2.56 10.48
N PHE A 117 -14.85 2.98 10.27
CA PHE A 117 -14.52 3.97 9.24
C PHE A 117 -14.96 3.48 7.86
N TYR A 118 -14.68 2.22 7.54
CA TYR A 118 -15.07 1.67 6.24
C TYR A 118 -16.58 1.63 6.07
N ASN A 119 -17.32 1.28 7.13
CA ASN A 119 -18.78 1.29 7.10
C ASN A 119 -19.34 2.69 6.86
N GLU A 120 -18.71 3.71 7.42
CA GLU A 120 -19.08 5.11 7.16
C GLU A 120 -18.86 5.48 5.69
N LEU A 121 -17.76 5.01 5.07
CA LEU A 121 -17.53 5.21 3.64
C LEU A 121 -18.65 4.60 2.79
N GLU A 122 -19.12 3.41 3.16
CA GLU A 122 -20.24 2.76 2.47
C GLU A 122 -21.52 3.59 2.57
N GLU A 123 -21.80 4.15 3.74
CA GLU A 123 -22.96 5.01 3.95
C GLU A 123 -22.87 6.30 3.13
N VAL A 124 -21.69 6.92 3.10
CA VAL A 124 -21.45 8.12 2.27
C VAL A 124 -21.68 7.80 0.79
N LYS A 125 -21.22 6.65 0.32
CA LYS A 125 -21.42 6.24 -1.07
C LYS A 125 -22.90 6.08 -1.42
N LYS A 126 -23.70 5.54 -0.52
CA LYS A 126 -25.13 5.39 -0.73
C LYS A 126 -25.85 6.74 -0.82
N ALA A 127 -25.33 7.76 -0.15
CA ALA A 127 -25.90 9.10 -0.14
C ALA A 127 -25.55 9.93 -1.39
N LEU A 128 -24.60 9.47 -2.20
CA LEU A 128 -24.15 10.20 -3.40
C LEU A 128 -24.99 9.85 -4.65
#